data_f309473ae3280335b668df3e9a2fecc3
#
_entry.id   f309473ae3280335b668df3e9a2fecc3
#
_cell.length_a   1.000
_cell.length_b   1.000
_cell.length_c   1.000
_cell.angle_alpha   90.00
_cell.angle_beta   90.00
_cell.angle_gamma   90.00
#
_symmetry.space_group_name_H-M   'P 1'
#
loop_
_entity.id
_entity.type
_entity.pdbx_description
1 polymer ?
#
loop_
_entity_poly.entity_id
_entity_poly.type
_entity_poly.pdbx_seq_one_letter_code
_entity_poly.pdbx_strand_id
1 'polypeptide(L)'
;MLKFKTLSAAILMLGLCAPAMAENTTDDGLDFKPAPYMFVGVQGGAQTTFSKNYDNLKLITPTASVSFGAFFTPIVGARLHVNGAWNKGGYDQNGLDFKYDYKYITTDIDMMINLVNLIGKRTYSPLNVYLITGFGLNTAWGNDDAYAHKDVLPLAYNGTRFSHNIRLGAMVDYNITKNFSVNLEIDGNSLSDRYNSKLTSHDDWQLTLQLGAAYKFGYKKKPVVKEPEPVEEVWETRTDTTWYDETIYEDVKRDRNIEKQIFFGI
;
A
#
# COMPACT_ATOMS: atom_id res chain seq x y z
N MET A 1 2.72 -29.40 -7.99
CA MET A 1 2.30 -29.00 -6.63
C MET A 1 3.44 -28.18 -6.00
N LEU A 2 3.45 -26.87 -6.22
CA LEU A 2 4.42 -25.98 -5.58
C LEU A 2 4.08 -25.97 -4.09
N LYS A 3 5.01 -26.45 -3.28
CA LYS A 3 4.74 -26.61 -1.84
C LYS A 3 4.55 -25.22 -1.24
N PHE A 4 3.40 -24.94 -0.68
CA PHE A 4 3.04 -23.70 0.04
C PHE A 4 4.11 -23.21 1.04
N LYS A 5 4.97 -24.12 1.48
CA LYS A 5 6.12 -23.87 2.36
C LYS A 5 7.19 -22.94 1.77
N THR A 6 7.35 -22.92 0.43
CA THR A 6 8.35 -22.03 -0.22
C THR A 6 7.86 -20.59 -0.37
N LEU A 7 6.57 -20.40 -0.55
CA LEU A 7 5.96 -19.05 -0.62
C LEU A 7 6.00 -18.36 0.76
N SER A 8 5.70 -19.13 1.83
CA SER A 8 5.79 -18.64 3.21
C SER A 8 7.22 -18.21 3.61
N ALA A 9 8.25 -18.92 3.11
CA ALA A 9 9.64 -18.56 3.37
C ALA A 9 10.08 -17.28 2.66
N ALA A 10 9.60 -17.02 1.45
CA ALA A 10 9.93 -15.79 0.70
C ALA A 10 9.29 -14.54 1.36
N ILE A 11 8.06 -14.65 1.84
CA ILE A 11 7.38 -13.57 2.58
C ILE A 11 8.06 -13.33 3.93
N LEU A 12 8.51 -14.39 4.61
CA LEU A 12 9.23 -14.28 5.88
C LEU A 12 10.62 -13.64 5.72
N MET A 13 11.34 -13.94 4.63
CA MET A 13 12.65 -13.32 4.34
C MET A 13 12.53 -11.82 4.01
N LEU A 14 11.50 -11.40 3.30
CA LEU A 14 11.24 -9.97 3.05
C LEU A 14 10.93 -9.20 4.34
N GLY A 15 10.26 -9.84 5.31
CA GLY A 15 9.98 -9.25 6.62
C GLY A 15 11.20 -9.14 7.55
N LEU A 16 12.18 -10.03 7.42
CA LEU A 16 13.38 -10.04 8.27
C LEU A 16 14.44 -9.01 7.84
N CYS A 17 14.44 -8.56 6.60
CA CYS A 17 15.37 -7.51 6.13
C CYS A 17 14.91 -6.08 6.50
N ALA A 18 13.63 -5.88 6.84
CA ALA A 18 13.08 -4.57 7.14
C ALA A 18 13.64 -3.92 8.45
N PRO A 19 13.90 -4.66 9.54
CA PRO A 19 14.42 -4.05 10.77
C PRO A 19 15.87 -3.58 10.69
N ALA A 20 16.70 -4.23 9.87
CA ALA A 20 18.13 -3.91 9.77
C ALA A 20 18.43 -2.62 9.00
N MET A 21 17.49 -2.17 8.15
CA MET A 21 17.66 -0.93 7.36
C MET A 21 16.98 0.29 7.99
N ALA A 22 16.35 0.12 9.12
CA ALA A 22 15.58 1.16 9.79
C ALA A 22 16.36 1.82 10.92
N GLU A 23 17.64 2.10 10.69
CA GLU A 23 18.44 2.92 11.59
C GLU A 23 17.89 4.34 11.62
N ASN A 24 17.79 4.90 12.82
CA ASN A 24 17.22 6.19 13.13
C ASN A 24 17.78 7.31 12.24
N THR A 25 17.14 7.63 11.15
CA THR A 25 17.33 8.91 10.49
C THR A 25 16.44 9.94 11.17
N THR A 26 16.76 10.23 12.40
CA THR A 26 16.46 11.49 13.01
C THR A 26 17.43 12.49 12.38
N ASP A 27 16.88 13.42 11.62
CA ASP A 27 17.48 14.73 11.35
C ASP A 27 18.50 14.86 10.21
N ASP A 28 18.42 14.07 9.15
CA ASP A 28 19.23 14.29 7.94
C ASP A 28 18.55 15.13 6.86
N GLY A 29 17.86 16.20 7.23
CA GLY A 29 17.40 17.22 6.27
C GLY A 29 16.42 16.77 5.17
N LEU A 30 16.07 15.49 5.11
CA LEU A 30 15.02 14.95 4.27
C LEU A 30 13.70 15.06 5.03
N ASP A 31 12.95 16.13 4.78
CA ASP A 31 11.61 16.38 5.31
C ASP A 31 10.59 15.33 4.79
N PHE A 32 10.76 14.08 5.18
CA PHE A 32 9.77 13.05 4.93
C PHE A 32 8.58 13.26 5.84
N LYS A 33 7.42 13.52 5.24
CA LYS A 33 6.21 13.81 5.98
C LYS A 33 5.47 12.52 6.29
N PRO A 34 5.08 12.29 7.56
CA PRO A 34 4.21 11.18 7.90
C PRO A 34 2.80 11.37 7.32
N ALA A 35 2.00 10.28 7.31
CA ALA A 35 0.58 10.36 6.98
C ALA A 35 -0.13 11.44 7.86
N PRO A 36 -1.24 12.03 7.37
CA PRO A 36 -1.99 11.61 6.19
C PRO A 36 -1.42 12.16 4.87
N TYR A 37 -1.54 11.36 3.82
CA TYR A 37 -1.22 11.75 2.44
C TYR A 37 -2.05 10.94 1.45
N MET A 38 -2.16 11.44 0.21
CA MET A 38 -2.77 10.75 -0.92
C MET A 38 -1.67 10.29 -1.88
N PHE A 39 -1.99 9.30 -2.72
CA PHE A 39 -1.07 8.83 -3.75
C PHE A 39 -1.79 8.39 -5.01
N VAL A 40 -1.09 8.49 -6.12
CA VAL A 40 -1.42 7.83 -7.38
C VAL A 40 -0.29 6.88 -7.72
N GLY A 41 -0.61 5.70 -8.24
CA GLY A 41 0.38 4.69 -8.61
C GLY A 41 0.09 4.10 -9.98
N VAL A 42 1.15 3.66 -10.66
CA VAL A 42 1.10 2.90 -11.89
C VAL A 42 2.04 1.71 -11.77
N GLN A 43 1.59 0.55 -12.23
CA GLN A 43 2.38 -0.68 -12.15
C GLN A 43 2.21 -1.47 -13.45
N GLY A 44 3.22 -2.27 -13.77
CA GLY A 44 3.18 -3.22 -14.87
C GLY A 44 3.89 -4.51 -14.47
N GLY A 45 3.47 -5.61 -15.07
CA GLY A 45 4.04 -6.89 -14.68
C GLY A 45 3.44 -8.06 -15.45
N ALA A 46 3.39 -9.20 -14.78
CA ALA A 46 2.88 -10.44 -15.32
C ALA A 46 1.89 -11.09 -14.35
N GLN A 47 0.99 -11.87 -14.91
CA GLN A 47 0.03 -12.66 -14.17
C GLN A 47 -0.10 -14.05 -14.76
N THR A 48 -0.62 -14.96 -13.97
CA THR A 48 -1.03 -16.29 -14.40
C THR A 48 -2.27 -16.74 -13.66
N THR A 49 -3.20 -17.38 -14.37
CA THR A 49 -4.37 -18.01 -13.75
C THR A 49 -4.07 -19.48 -13.49
N PHE A 50 -4.25 -19.93 -12.25
CA PHE A 50 -4.03 -21.33 -11.90
C PHE A 50 -5.13 -22.21 -12.51
N SER A 51 -4.69 -23.12 -13.34
CA SER A 51 -5.54 -24.16 -13.93
C SER A 51 -5.14 -25.51 -13.37
N LYS A 52 -6.12 -26.33 -12.97
CA LYS A 52 -5.88 -27.64 -12.38
C LYS A 52 -5.25 -28.64 -13.38
N ASN A 53 -5.61 -28.50 -14.66
CA ASN A 53 -5.27 -29.49 -15.70
C ASN A 53 -4.53 -28.83 -16.86
N TYR A 54 -3.79 -27.74 -16.62
CA TYR A 54 -2.99 -27.07 -17.64
C TYR A 54 -1.70 -26.52 -17.04
N ASP A 55 -0.65 -26.42 -17.86
CA ASP A 55 0.62 -25.82 -17.43
C ASP A 55 0.48 -24.31 -17.24
N ASN A 56 0.48 -23.87 -15.97
CA ASN A 56 0.29 -22.49 -15.59
C ASN A 56 1.37 -21.54 -16.14
N LEU A 57 2.58 -22.03 -16.44
CA LEU A 57 3.64 -21.25 -17.05
C LEU A 57 3.30 -20.83 -18.48
N LYS A 58 2.51 -21.62 -19.19
CA LYS A 58 2.03 -21.31 -20.53
C LYS A 58 0.89 -20.30 -20.55
N LEU A 59 0.31 -19.99 -19.38
CA LEU A 59 -0.78 -19.01 -19.19
C LEU A 59 -0.29 -17.67 -18.66
N ILE A 60 1.01 -17.43 -18.62
CA ILE A 60 1.55 -16.14 -18.21
C ILE A 60 1.20 -15.09 -19.26
N THR A 61 0.64 -13.98 -18.80
CA THR A 61 0.25 -12.83 -19.62
C THR A 61 0.71 -11.52 -18.97
N PRO A 62 0.96 -10.47 -19.76
CA PRO A 62 1.25 -9.16 -19.20
C PRO A 62 0.02 -8.58 -18.51
N THR A 63 0.25 -7.72 -17.53
CA THR A 63 -0.79 -6.94 -16.84
C THR A 63 -0.29 -5.56 -16.50
N ALA A 64 -1.21 -4.61 -16.39
CA ALA A 64 -0.93 -3.25 -15.95
C ALA A 64 -2.01 -2.79 -14.98
N SER A 65 -1.64 -1.91 -14.08
CA SER A 65 -2.58 -1.34 -13.11
C SER A 65 -2.34 0.14 -12.87
N VAL A 66 -3.41 0.78 -12.45
CA VAL A 66 -3.40 2.13 -11.91
C VAL A 66 -4.08 2.11 -10.54
N SER A 67 -3.61 2.94 -9.64
CA SER A 67 -4.17 3.04 -8.30
C SER A 67 -4.25 4.49 -7.84
N PHE A 68 -5.29 4.78 -7.05
CA PHE A 68 -5.46 6.03 -6.33
C PHE A 68 -5.85 5.72 -4.89
N GLY A 69 -5.14 6.29 -3.94
CA GLY A 69 -5.39 5.97 -2.54
C GLY A 69 -4.96 7.05 -1.56
N ALA A 70 -5.18 6.76 -0.28
CA ALA A 70 -4.77 7.62 0.81
C ALA A 70 -4.34 6.78 2.02
N PHE A 71 -3.30 7.25 2.70
CA PHE A 71 -2.96 6.80 4.05
C PHE A 71 -3.55 7.79 5.05
N PHE A 72 -4.43 7.32 5.90
CA PHE A 72 -5.10 8.12 6.94
C PHE A 72 -4.22 8.23 8.19
N THR A 73 -3.51 7.16 8.48
CA THR A 73 -2.52 7.05 9.55
C THR A 73 -1.20 6.51 8.98
N PRO A 74 -0.09 6.55 9.71
CA PRO A 74 1.16 5.91 9.27
C PRO A 74 1.04 4.41 9.02
N ILE A 75 -0.01 3.75 9.53
CA ILE A 75 -0.20 2.30 9.49
C ILE A 75 -1.28 1.90 8.48
N VAL A 76 -2.40 2.64 8.42
CA VAL A 76 -3.59 2.23 7.66
C VAL A 76 -3.87 3.20 6.53
N GLY A 77 -4.07 2.64 5.36
CA GLY A 77 -4.50 3.31 4.15
C GLY A 77 -5.56 2.51 3.39
N ALA A 78 -6.15 3.15 2.40
CA ALA A 78 -7.05 2.52 1.44
C ALA A 78 -6.74 3.01 0.03
N ARG A 79 -7.00 2.15 -0.97
CA ARG A 79 -6.86 2.52 -2.38
C ARG A 79 -7.98 1.94 -3.24
N LEU A 80 -8.29 2.64 -4.30
CA LEU A 80 -8.97 2.11 -5.47
C LEU A 80 -7.88 1.59 -6.41
N HIS A 81 -7.98 0.34 -6.82
CA HIS A 81 -7.02 -0.32 -7.71
C HIS A 81 -7.73 -0.85 -8.94
N VAL A 82 -7.25 -0.49 -10.11
CA VAL A 82 -7.76 -0.97 -11.40
C VAL A 82 -6.63 -1.70 -12.11
N ASN A 83 -6.85 -2.97 -12.37
CA ASN A 83 -5.89 -3.86 -13.02
C ASN A 83 -6.54 -4.46 -14.25
N GLY A 84 -5.79 -4.65 -15.31
CA GLY A 84 -6.31 -5.29 -16.50
C GLY A 84 -5.26 -5.60 -17.55
N ALA A 85 -5.61 -6.47 -18.44
CA ALA A 85 -4.94 -6.75 -19.72
C ALA A 85 -5.62 -7.91 -20.46
N TRP A 86 -4.81 -8.65 -21.22
CA TRP A 86 -5.19 -9.93 -21.81
C TRP A 86 -4.93 -11.05 -20.80
N ASN A 87 -5.82 -12.03 -20.78
CA ASN A 87 -5.60 -13.25 -20.04
C ASN A 87 -5.76 -14.47 -20.94
N LYS A 88 -5.24 -15.59 -20.50
CA LYS A 88 -5.32 -16.86 -21.22
C LYS A 88 -5.94 -17.94 -20.32
N GLY A 89 -6.84 -18.68 -20.92
CA GLY A 89 -7.31 -19.94 -20.38
C GLY A 89 -6.73 -21.11 -21.17
N GLY A 90 -6.57 -22.26 -20.55
CA GLY A 90 -6.13 -23.49 -21.19
C GLY A 90 -7.01 -24.66 -20.80
N TYR A 91 -7.25 -25.56 -21.70
CA TYR A 91 -7.99 -26.81 -21.49
C TYR A 91 -7.16 -27.98 -22.01
N ASP A 92 -6.91 -28.97 -21.15
CA ASP A 92 -6.20 -30.20 -21.51
C ASP A 92 -6.87 -31.37 -20.80
N GLN A 93 -7.89 -31.92 -21.43
CA GLN A 93 -8.65 -33.08 -20.97
C GLN A 93 -9.22 -33.85 -22.14
N ASN A 94 -9.41 -35.16 -21.96
CA ASN A 94 -10.06 -36.03 -22.95
C ASN A 94 -9.42 -36.02 -24.35
N GLY A 95 -8.08 -35.79 -24.42
CA GLY A 95 -7.36 -35.69 -25.69
C GLY A 95 -7.52 -34.40 -26.45
N LEU A 96 -8.16 -33.39 -25.84
CA LEU A 96 -8.26 -32.03 -26.36
C LEU A 96 -7.30 -31.10 -25.60
N ASP A 97 -6.37 -30.50 -26.32
CA ASP A 97 -5.44 -29.46 -25.79
C ASP A 97 -5.62 -28.19 -26.61
N PHE A 98 -6.14 -27.13 -25.99
CA PHE A 98 -6.29 -25.84 -26.61
C PHE A 98 -6.18 -24.67 -25.60
N LYS A 99 -5.85 -23.50 -26.13
CA LYS A 99 -5.82 -22.23 -25.40
C LYS A 99 -6.85 -21.29 -25.98
N TYR A 100 -7.35 -20.40 -25.14
CA TYR A 100 -8.23 -19.33 -25.53
C TYR A 100 -7.84 -18.03 -24.81
N ASP A 101 -8.01 -16.93 -25.48
CA ASP A 101 -7.70 -15.60 -24.98
C ASP A 101 -8.97 -14.84 -24.61
N TYR A 102 -8.88 -13.95 -23.65
CA TYR A 102 -9.94 -13.01 -23.28
C TYR A 102 -9.32 -11.77 -22.63
N LYS A 103 -10.11 -10.70 -22.56
CA LYS A 103 -9.72 -9.44 -21.93
C LYS A 103 -10.44 -9.28 -20.61
N TYR A 104 -9.83 -8.55 -19.67
CA TYR A 104 -10.47 -8.26 -18.41
C TYR A 104 -10.02 -6.93 -17.83
N ILE A 105 -10.84 -6.37 -16.97
CA ILE A 105 -10.54 -5.30 -16.03
C ILE A 105 -11.08 -5.71 -14.67
N THR A 106 -10.24 -5.63 -13.65
CA THR A 106 -10.63 -5.80 -12.26
C THR A 106 -10.55 -4.45 -11.56
N THR A 107 -11.59 -4.10 -10.82
CA THR A 107 -11.65 -2.87 -10.02
C THR A 107 -11.89 -3.24 -8.58
N ASP A 108 -10.92 -2.95 -7.72
CA ASP A 108 -10.90 -3.35 -6.31
C ASP A 108 -10.81 -2.14 -5.39
N ILE A 109 -11.41 -2.27 -4.22
CA ILE A 109 -11.17 -1.42 -3.07
C ILE A 109 -10.30 -2.20 -2.10
N ASP A 110 -9.08 -1.72 -1.90
CA ASP A 110 -8.07 -2.37 -1.05
C ASP A 110 -7.89 -1.60 0.25
N MET A 111 -7.72 -2.34 1.34
CA MET A 111 -7.14 -1.86 2.58
C MET A 111 -5.64 -2.19 2.58
N MET A 112 -4.82 -1.24 3.00
CA MET A 112 -3.37 -1.36 3.07
C MET A 112 -2.90 -1.17 4.50
N ILE A 113 -2.10 -2.12 5.01
CA ILE A 113 -1.54 -2.07 6.36
C ILE A 113 -0.01 -2.03 6.24
N ASN A 114 0.61 -0.94 6.71
CA ASN A 114 2.06 -0.80 6.76
C ASN A 114 2.62 -1.62 7.92
N LEU A 115 3.20 -2.77 7.62
CA LEU A 115 3.75 -3.68 8.61
C LEU A 115 5.01 -3.12 9.29
N VAL A 116 5.84 -2.36 8.57
CA VAL A 116 7.07 -1.77 9.12
C VAL A 116 6.73 -0.73 10.18
N ASN A 117 5.77 0.15 9.90
CA ASN A 117 5.33 1.15 10.85
C ASN A 117 4.55 0.54 12.02
N LEU A 118 3.75 -0.51 11.76
CA LEU A 118 2.99 -1.22 12.78
C LEU A 118 3.92 -1.90 13.79
N ILE A 119 4.88 -2.70 13.31
CA ILE A 119 5.79 -3.48 14.16
C ILE A 119 6.83 -2.55 14.81
N GLY A 120 7.39 -1.62 14.04
CA GLY A 120 8.41 -0.69 14.48
C GLY A 120 7.88 0.46 15.34
N LYS A 121 6.54 0.61 15.47
CA LYS A 121 5.88 1.76 16.14
C LYS A 121 6.38 3.10 15.60
N ARG A 122 6.59 3.18 14.28
CA ARG A 122 7.17 4.33 13.60
C ARG A 122 6.11 5.13 12.85
N THR A 123 6.38 6.40 12.64
CA THR A 123 5.53 7.27 11.83
C THR A 123 6.00 7.35 10.38
N TYR A 124 7.26 6.97 10.12
CA TYR A 124 7.89 6.98 8.81
C TYR A 124 8.98 5.93 8.68
N SER A 125 9.10 5.35 7.49
CA SER A 125 10.22 4.51 7.06
C SER A 125 10.51 4.73 5.57
N PRO A 126 11.78 4.76 5.12
CA PRO A 126 12.12 4.81 3.70
C PRO A 126 11.70 3.53 2.97
N LEU A 127 11.83 2.38 3.61
CA LEU A 127 11.35 1.09 3.11
C LEU A 127 10.10 0.69 3.87
N ASN A 128 9.03 0.40 3.14
CA ASN A 128 7.74 -0.01 3.68
C ASN A 128 7.36 -1.38 3.13
N VAL A 129 6.70 -2.17 3.96
CA VAL A 129 6.07 -3.43 3.55
C VAL A 129 4.59 -3.34 3.90
N TYR A 130 3.75 -3.49 2.90
CA TYR A 130 2.31 -3.43 3.06
C TYR A 130 1.70 -4.81 2.92
N LEU A 131 0.80 -5.13 3.83
CA LEU A 131 -0.21 -6.17 3.63
C LEU A 131 -1.41 -5.51 2.96
N ILE A 132 -1.90 -6.14 1.90
CA ILE A 132 -3.01 -5.63 1.09
C ILE A 132 -4.12 -6.67 1.14
N THR A 133 -5.33 -6.23 1.41
CA THR A 133 -6.53 -7.05 1.28
C THR A 133 -7.64 -6.22 0.66
N GLY A 134 -8.37 -6.79 -0.28
CA GLY A 134 -9.38 -6.07 -1.03
C GLY A 134 -10.49 -6.94 -1.56
N PHE A 135 -11.50 -6.29 -2.03
CA PHE A 135 -12.62 -6.91 -2.75
C PHE A 135 -13.04 -6.01 -3.90
N GLY A 136 -13.57 -6.61 -4.94
CA GLY A 136 -13.97 -5.86 -6.11
C GLY A 136 -14.74 -6.66 -7.13
N LEU A 137 -14.79 -6.09 -8.34
CA LEU A 137 -15.49 -6.65 -9.49
C LEU A 137 -14.50 -6.83 -10.65
N ASN A 138 -14.56 -7.99 -11.23
CA ASN A 138 -13.90 -8.31 -12.48
C ASN A 138 -14.92 -8.26 -13.62
N THR A 139 -14.54 -7.59 -14.70
CA THR A 139 -15.30 -7.53 -15.94
C THR A 139 -14.46 -8.18 -17.03
N ALA A 140 -14.96 -9.26 -17.62
CA ALA A 140 -14.29 -10.00 -18.70
C ALA A 140 -15.10 -9.95 -19.99
N TRP A 141 -14.42 -9.86 -21.15
CA TRP A 141 -15.00 -9.81 -22.48
C TRP A 141 -14.04 -10.32 -23.56
N GLY A 142 -14.52 -10.46 -24.79
CA GLY A 142 -13.71 -10.95 -25.92
C GLY A 142 -13.44 -12.45 -25.79
N ASN A 143 -14.46 -13.23 -25.44
CA ASN A 143 -14.39 -14.65 -25.17
C ASN A 143 -14.81 -15.51 -26.37
N ASP A 144 -14.66 -15.01 -27.59
CA ASP A 144 -15.14 -15.68 -28.80
C ASP A 144 -14.48 -17.05 -29.00
N ASP A 145 -13.18 -17.15 -28.69
CA ASP A 145 -12.44 -18.42 -28.76
C ASP A 145 -12.96 -19.45 -27.74
N ALA A 146 -13.24 -19.00 -26.50
CA ALA A 146 -13.83 -19.86 -25.49
C ALA A 146 -15.23 -20.28 -25.87
N TYR A 147 -16.03 -19.40 -26.45
CA TYR A 147 -17.39 -19.67 -26.88
C TYR A 147 -17.44 -20.63 -28.07
N ALA A 148 -16.46 -20.60 -28.95
CA ALA A 148 -16.34 -21.61 -30.04
C ALA A 148 -16.20 -23.05 -29.51
N HIS A 149 -15.72 -23.21 -28.27
CA HIS A 149 -15.56 -24.50 -27.61
C HIS A 149 -16.60 -24.74 -26.48
N LYS A 150 -17.79 -24.15 -26.59
CA LYS A 150 -18.87 -24.24 -25.61
C LYS A 150 -19.32 -25.67 -25.26
N ASP A 151 -19.10 -26.61 -26.18
CA ASP A 151 -19.46 -28.01 -25.99
C ASP A 151 -18.60 -28.70 -24.89
N VAL A 152 -17.39 -28.18 -24.66
CA VAL A 152 -16.43 -28.67 -23.63
C VAL A 152 -16.17 -27.69 -22.50
N LEU A 153 -16.56 -26.41 -22.69
CA LEU A 153 -16.48 -25.36 -21.68
C LEU A 153 -17.89 -24.97 -21.21
N PRO A 154 -18.40 -25.55 -20.11
CA PRO A 154 -19.82 -25.39 -19.71
C PRO A 154 -20.22 -23.96 -19.37
N LEU A 155 -19.27 -23.13 -18.97
CA LEU A 155 -19.50 -21.72 -18.63
C LEU A 155 -19.07 -20.75 -19.72
N ALA A 156 -18.74 -21.25 -20.93
CA ALA A 156 -18.41 -20.39 -22.06
C ALA A 156 -19.58 -19.45 -22.37
N TYR A 157 -19.25 -18.19 -22.61
CA TYR A 157 -20.24 -17.14 -22.89
C TYR A 157 -19.75 -16.23 -24.00
N ASN A 158 -20.69 -15.60 -24.67
CA ASN A 158 -20.43 -14.54 -25.63
C ASN A 158 -20.80 -13.18 -25.00
N GLY A 159 -19.95 -12.17 -25.16
CA GLY A 159 -20.16 -10.82 -24.64
C GLY A 159 -19.41 -10.53 -23.33
N THR A 160 -19.99 -9.69 -22.48
CA THR A 160 -19.38 -9.22 -21.24
C THR A 160 -19.93 -9.98 -20.04
N ARG A 161 -19.05 -10.37 -19.12
CA ARG A 161 -19.44 -11.02 -17.87
C ARG A 161 -18.75 -10.38 -16.67
N PHE A 162 -19.51 -10.31 -15.58
CA PHE A 162 -19.05 -9.82 -14.29
C PHE A 162 -18.80 -10.97 -13.31
N SER A 163 -17.74 -10.86 -12.54
CA SER A 163 -17.44 -11.77 -11.41
C SER A 163 -16.91 -10.98 -10.23
N HIS A 164 -17.04 -11.54 -9.03
CA HIS A 164 -16.40 -10.97 -7.86
C HIS A 164 -14.89 -11.20 -7.92
N ASN A 165 -14.15 -10.37 -7.21
CA ASN A 165 -12.73 -10.54 -6.92
C ASN A 165 -12.51 -10.39 -5.42
N ILE A 166 -11.75 -11.31 -4.82
CA ILE A 166 -11.20 -11.17 -3.46
C ILE A 166 -9.69 -11.20 -3.60
N ARG A 167 -9.04 -10.19 -3.05
CA ARG A 167 -7.60 -9.94 -3.20
C ARG A 167 -6.88 -10.05 -1.88
N LEU A 168 -5.74 -10.72 -1.89
CA LEU A 168 -4.77 -10.72 -0.81
C LEU A 168 -3.37 -10.57 -1.42
N GLY A 169 -2.61 -9.58 -0.94
CA GLY A 169 -1.29 -9.28 -1.49
C GLY A 169 -0.32 -8.71 -0.49
N ALA A 170 0.90 -8.56 -0.96
CA ALA A 170 1.98 -7.88 -0.26
C ALA A 170 2.73 -6.97 -1.22
N MET A 171 3.10 -5.79 -0.76
CA MET A 171 3.86 -4.81 -1.53
C MET A 171 5.04 -4.30 -0.73
N VAL A 172 6.20 -4.28 -1.38
CA VAL A 172 7.39 -3.58 -0.87
C VAL A 172 7.48 -2.25 -1.61
N ASP A 173 7.55 -1.14 -0.87
CA ASP A 173 7.59 0.22 -1.40
C ASP A 173 8.81 0.95 -0.84
N TYR A 174 9.65 1.48 -1.71
CA TYR A 174 10.84 2.23 -1.36
C TYR A 174 10.69 3.70 -1.75
N ASN A 175 10.72 4.59 -0.77
CA ASN A 175 10.64 6.02 -0.95
C ASN A 175 11.98 6.57 -1.45
N ILE A 176 12.05 6.92 -2.75
CA ILE A 176 13.23 7.59 -3.34
C ILE A 176 13.29 9.04 -2.89
N THR A 177 12.12 9.68 -2.82
CA THR A 177 11.95 11.04 -2.32
C THR A 177 10.70 11.11 -1.44
N LYS A 178 10.46 12.26 -0.80
CA LYS A 178 9.22 12.49 -0.03
C LYS A 178 7.93 12.31 -0.84
N ASN A 179 8.00 12.49 -2.14
CA ASN A 179 6.83 12.44 -3.02
C ASN A 179 6.85 11.26 -4.00
N PHE A 180 7.98 10.59 -4.18
CA PHE A 180 8.13 9.53 -5.18
C PHE A 180 8.66 8.26 -4.57
N SER A 181 8.02 7.13 -4.88
CA SER A 181 8.45 5.80 -4.49
C SER A 181 8.37 4.81 -5.64
N VAL A 182 9.13 3.74 -5.53
CA VAL A 182 9.04 2.56 -6.40
C VAL A 182 8.59 1.38 -5.57
N ASN A 183 7.80 0.48 -6.19
CA ASN A 183 7.23 -0.63 -5.47
C ASN A 183 7.22 -1.93 -6.28
N LEU A 184 7.22 -3.03 -5.56
CA LEU A 184 7.04 -4.39 -6.08
C LEU A 184 5.87 -5.02 -5.32
N GLU A 185 4.87 -5.47 -6.04
CA GLU A 185 3.64 -6.04 -5.49
C GLU A 185 3.41 -7.45 -6.01
N ILE A 186 2.99 -8.33 -5.11
CA ILE A 186 2.55 -9.69 -5.42
C ILE A 186 1.17 -9.92 -4.84
N ASP A 187 0.21 -10.37 -5.65
CA ASP A 187 -1.17 -10.58 -5.26
C ASP A 187 -1.68 -11.94 -5.66
N GLY A 188 -2.47 -12.53 -4.77
CA GLY A 188 -3.38 -13.63 -5.09
C GLY A 188 -4.80 -13.10 -5.18
N ASN A 189 -5.47 -13.39 -6.29
CA ASN A 189 -6.86 -13.01 -6.53
C ASN A 189 -7.70 -14.27 -6.63
N SER A 190 -8.80 -14.33 -5.88
CA SER A 190 -9.83 -15.37 -5.98
C SER A 190 -10.99 -14.81 -6.81
N LEU A 191 -11.28 -15.45 -7.92
CA LEU A 191 -12.25 -15.05 -8.92
C LEU A 191 -13.30 -16.15 -9.09
N SER A 192 -14.55 -15.79 -9.35
CA SER A 192 -15.57 -16.80 -9.66
C SER A 192 -15.24 -17.58 -10.92
N ASP A 193 -15.60 -18.87 -10.99
CA ASP A 193 -15.48 -19.76 -12.15
C ASP A 193 -16.00 -19.15 -13.45
N ARG A 194 -16.91 -18.18 -13.36
CA ARG A 194 -17.42 -17.44 -14.52
C ARG A 194 -16.37 -16.62 -15.25
N TYR A 195 -15.26 -16.32 -14.58
CA TYR A 195 -14.19 -15.50 -15.11
C TYR A 195 -13.49 -16.14 -16.31
N ASN A 196 -13.15 -17.43 -16.23
CA ASN A 196 -12.37 -18.15 -17.23
C ASN A 196 -13.15 -19.18 -18.04
N SER A 197 -14.49 -19.16 -17.98
CA SER A 197 -15.39 -20.06 -18.72
C SER A 197 -15.30 -21.55 -18.34
N LYS A 198 -14.62 -21.91 -17.26
CA LYS A 198 -14.53 -23.27 -16.75
C LYS A 198 -15.48 -23.51 -15.59
N LEU A 199 -15.95 -24.72 -15.45
CA LEU A 199 -16.67 -25.16 -14.26
C LEU A 199 -15.71 -26.01 -13.42
N THR A 200 -15.28 -25.45 -12.30
CA THR A 200 -14.52 -26.18 -11.28
C THR A 200 -15.31 -26.22 -9.98
N SER A 201 -14.90 -27.04 -9.03
CA SER A 201 -15.57 -27.15 -7.73
C SER A 201 -15.18 -25.98 -6.78
N HIS A 202 -14.27 -25.11 -7.19
CA HIS A 202 -13.71 -24.03 -6.38
C HIS A 202 -13.41 -22.84 -7.27
N ASP A 203 -13.41 -21.64 -6.67
CA ASP A 203 -13.03 -20.39 -7.33
C ASP A 203 -11.64 -20.49 -7.99
N ASP A 204 -11.48 -19.78 -9.10
CA ASP A 204 -10.21 -19.69 -9.80
C ASP A 204 -9.25 -18.75 -9.08
N TRP A 205 -7.99 -19.12 -9.06
CA TRP A 205 -6.93 -18.31 -8.48
C TRP A 205 -6.06 -17.71 -9.58
N GLN A 206 -5.79 -16.42 -9.43
CA GLN A 206 -4.84 -15.69 -10.26
C GLN A 206 -3.73 -15.15 -9.38
N LEU A 207 -2.49 -15.33 -9.81
CA LEU A 207 -1.30 -14.73 -9.20
C LEU A 207 -0.80 -13.60 -10.09
N THR A 208 -0.53 -12.45 -9.49
CA THR A 208 -0.03 -11.25 -10.17
C THR A 208 1.27 -10.81 -9.53
N LEU A 209 2.26 -10.43 -10.34
CA LEU A 209 3.51 -9.81 -9.89
C LEU A 209 3.72 -8.53 -10.68
N GLN A 210 3.80 -7.40 -10.02
CA GLN A 210 3.91 -6.08 -10.66
C GLN A 210 5.01 -5.23 -10.04
N LEU A 211 5.73 -4.50 -10.89
CA LEU A 211 6.68 -3.45 -10.52
C LEU A 211 6.07 -2.10 -10.91
N GLY A 212 6.23 -1.09 -10.07
CA GLY A 212 5.66 0.21 -10.35
C GLY A 212 6.26 1.37 -9.58
N ALA A 213 5.59 2.49 -9.72
CA ALA A 213 5.93 3.73 -9.05
C ALA A 213 4.68 4.43 -8.53
N ALA A 214 4.84 5.19 -7.45
CA ALA A 214 3.79 6.00 -6.88
C ALA A 214 4.26 7.43 -6.60
N TYR A 215 3.33 8.38 -6.82
CA TYR A 215 3.50 9.78 -6.47
C TYR A 215 2.61 10.12 -5.28
N LYS A 216 3.21 10.62 -4.19
CA LYS A 216 2.59 10.94 -2.91
C LYS A 216 2.42 12.44 -2.76
N PHE A 217 1.23 12.90 -2.37
CA PHE A 217 0.87 14.32 -2.27
C PHE A 217 -0.18 14.56 -1.16
N GLY A 218 -0.59 15.81 -0.96
CA GLY A 218 -1.66 16.15 -0.01
C GLY A 218 -1.25 16.05 1.47
N TYR A 219 0.05 16.10 1.77
CA TYR A 219 0.53 16.11 3.14
C TYR A 219 0.00 17.32 3.91
N LYS A 220 -0.48 17.10 5.14
CA LYS A 220 -0.83 18.20 6.03
C LYS A 220 0.45 18.97 6.42
N LYS A 221 0.43 20.28 6.20
CA LYS A 221 1.50 21.14 6.73
C LYS A 221 1.40 21.13 8.25
N LYS A 222 2.50 20.85 8.95
CA LYS A 222 2.56 21.14 10.38
C LYS A 222 2.32 22.64 10.56
N PRO A 223 1.47 23.05 11.52
CA PRO A 223 1.42 24.46 11.88
C PRO A 223 2.83 24.91 12.23
N VAL A 224 3.30 25.95 11.58
CA VAL A 224 4.56 26.60 11.97
C VAL A 224 4.28 27.20 13.33
N VAL A 225 4.76 26.55 14.38
CA VAL A 225 4.85 27.21 15.69
C VAL A 225 5.86 28.31 15.48
N LYS A 226 5.37 29.56 15.31
CA LYS A 226 6.25 30.70 15.37
C LYS A 226 6.85 30.65 16.77
N GLU A 227 8.16 30.44 16.83
CA GLU A 227 8.89 30.68 18.06
C GLU A 227 8.48 32.11 18.50
N PRO A 228 8.05 32.28 19.76
CA PRO A 228 7.77 33.62 20.23
C PRO A 228 9.03 34.45 19.98
N GLU A 229 8.86 35.61 19.31
CA GLU A 229 9.96 36.52 19.10
C GLU A 229 10.65 36.73 20.46
N PRO A 230 12.00 36.65 20.50
CA PRO A 230 12.69 36.89 21.74
C PRO A 230 12.22 38.24 22.26
N VAL A 231 11.57 38.24 23.42
CA VAL A 231 11.18 39.46 24.09
C VAL A 231 12.49 40.18 24.37
N GLU A 232 12.79 41.23 23.65
CA GLU A 232 13.88 42.14 24.03
C GLU A 232 13.61 42.55 25.48
N GLU A 233 14.42 42.04 26.41
CA GLU A 233 14.41 42.50 27.77
C GLU A 233 14.87 43.96 27.73
N VAL A 234 13.89 44.87 27.69
CA VAL A 234 14.17 46.32 27.85
C VAL A 234 14.59 46.51 29.29
N TRP A 235 15.92 46.49 29.50
CA TRP A 235 16.49 46.91 30.76
C TRP A 235 16.27 48.40 30.92
N GLU A 236 15.11 48.82 31.47
CA GLU A 236 14.96 50.16 31.96
C GLU A 236 15.96 50.36 33.10
N THR A 237 17.03 51.05 32.83
CA THR A 237 17.95 51.56 33.85
C THR A 237 17.19 52.59 34.68
N ARG A 238 16.46 52.13 35.70
CA ARG A 238 15.93 53.04 36.72
C ARG A 238 17.09 53.51 37.58
N THR A 239 17.43 54.76 37.43
CA THR A 239 18.38 55.49 38.25
C THR A 239 17.77 56.00 39.55
N ASP A 240 16.77 55.32 40.12
CA ASP A 240 16.23 55.68 41.43
C ASP A 240 16.85 54.79 42.50
N THR A 241 17.68 55.38 43.31
CA THR A 241 18.29 54.85 44.52
C THR A 241 17.25 54.68 45.63
N THR A 242 16.25 53.84 45.45
CA THR A 242 15.38 53.36 46.51
C THR A 242 15.76 51.96 46.88
N TRP A 243 16.03 51.71 48.15
CA TRP A 243 16.36 50.43 48.74
C TRP A 243 15.27 49.44 48.43
N TYR A 244 15.59 48.39 47.61
CA TYR A 244 14.70 47.28 47.40
C TYR A 244 14.86 46.29 48.57
N ASP A 245 13.73 45.91 49.17
CA ASP A 245 13.67 44.85 50.15
C ASP A 245 13.98 43.54 49.43
N GLU A 246 15.03 42.84 49.88
CA GLU A 246 15.49 41.56 49.30
C GLU A 246 14.38 40.50 49.27
N THR A 247 13.40 40.58 50.15
CA THR A 247 12.26 39.66 50.23
C THR A 247 11.34 39.76 49.04
N ILE A 248 11.16 40.96 48.47
CA ILE A 248 10.30 41.16 47.26
C ILE A 248 10.96 40.52 46.03
N TYR A 249 12.28 40.53 45.94
CA TYR A 249 13.01 39.93 44.81
C TYR A 249 12.96 38.40 44.82
N GLU A 250 12.92 37.76 45.96
CA GLU A 250 12.78 36.30 46.12
C GLU A 250 11.35 35.85 45.76
N ASP A 251 10.33 36.60 46.11
CA ASP A 251 8.94 36.24 45.79
C ASP A 251 8.64 36.36 44.28
N VAL A 252 9.18 37.36 43.60
CA VAL A 252 9.05 37.51 42.15
C VAL A 252 9.78 36.37 41.40
N LYS A 253 10.91 35.89 41.89
CA LYS A 253 11.60 34.72 41.35
C LYS A 253 10.81 33.43 41.56
N ARG A 254 10.16 33.30 42.71
CA ARG A 254 9.36 32.12 43.07
C ARG A 254 8.13 32.00 42.16
N ASP A 255 7.41 33.08 41.92
CA ASP A 255 6.26 33.14 41.09
C ASP A 255 6.60 32.81 39.62
N ARG A 256 7.71 33.30 39.08
CA ARG A 256 8.19 32.99 37.73
C ARG A 256 8.56 31.51 37.56
N ASN A 257 9.07 30.85 38.60
CA ASN A 257 9.39 29.41 38.56
C ASN A 257 8.13 28.54 38.65
N ILE A 258 7.09 28.98 39.34
CA ILE A 258 5.80 28.30 39.41
C ILE A 258 5.10 28.38 38.04
N GLU A 259 5.07 29.51 37.36
CA GLU A 259 4.51 29.62 36.00
C GLU A 259 5.25 28.75 35.00
N LYS A 260 6.58 28.64 35.06
CA LYS A 260 7.33 27.71 34.19
C LYS A 260 7.01 26.24 34.45
N GLN A 261 6.75 25.84 35.71
CA GLN A 261 6.37 24.45 36.02
C GLN A 261 4.96 24.09 35.54
N ILE A 262 4.03 25.04 35.54
CA ILE A 262 2.66 24.84 35.03
C ILE A 262 2.66 24.66 33.49
N PHE A 263 3.58 25.32 32.79
CA PHE A 263 3.65 25.24 31.32
C PHE A 263 4.30 23.94 30.77
N PHE A 264 5.06 23.20 31.60
CA PHE A 264 5.74 21.97 31.20
C PHE A 264 5.12 20.69 31.81
N GLY A 265 4.00 20.79 32.49
CA GLY A 265 3.35 19.71 33.23
C GLY A 265 2.04 19.18 32.64
N ILE A 266 1.79 19.40 31.33
CA ILE A 266 0.66 18.77 30.62
C ILE A 266 1.14 18.04 29.38
#